data_6ef67347ad249f3c6e0520d0b5351e04
#
_entry.id   6ef67347ad249f3c6e0520d0b5351e04
#
_cell.length_a   1.000
_cell.length_b   1.000
_cell.length_c   1.000
_cell.angle_alpha   90.00
_cell.angle_beta   90.00
_cell.angle_gamma   90.00
#
_symmetry.space_group_name_H-M   'P 1'
#
loop_
_entity.id
_entity.type
_entity.pdbx_description
1 polymer ?
#
loop_
_entity_poly.entity_id
_entity_poly.type
_entity_poly.pdbx_seq_one_letter_code
_entity_poly.pdbx_strand_id
1 'polypeptide(L)'
;MAISEYRQKVLLRIEEYEKKGLFDRDVEDDPPTDPLLPGTVDYTQKKLFTRIAANFASRLGERHFEGMLRRGDVILKEIRGQENLDDVKTLGALVTCNHFNAFDNYAVNKAIAPALKSKYKLYKIIREGNYTSFGGFYGFLFRHCNTLPLSSNLSCLRELMAAISVLLGRGEKILIYPEQGMWYNYRKPRPLKVGAFRFAAKNNAPVLPIFITLENTDKLDGEGLPIQAYTVHILPVIFPDKSLGVRENSIVMCRQNYELWVKTYEEFYEKKLEYTTECEVEPCSI
;
A
#
# COMPACT_ATOMS: atom_id res chain seq x y z
N MET A 1 28.70 -4.18 9.42
CA MET A 1 27.88 -4.54 10.59
C MET A 1 27.22 -5.87 10.34
N ALA A 2 26.98 -6.68 11.37
CA ALA A 2 26.19 -7.90 11.19
C ALA A 2 24.70 -7.53 11.14
N ILE A 3 23.93 -8.25 10.30
CA ILE A 3 22.48 -8.09 10.22
C ILE A 3 21.86 -8.42 11.58
N SER A 4 20.89 -7.66 12.06
CA SER A 4 20.23 -7.92 13.34
C SER A 4 19.57 -9.31 13.34
N GLU A 5 19.53 -9.98 14.49
CA GLU A 5 18.89 -11.29 14.63
C GLU A 5 17.41 -11.26 14.22
N TYR A 6 16.72 -10.17 14.58
CA TYR A 6 15.34 -9.96 14.18
C TYR A 6 15.18 -9.90 12.65
N ARG A 7 16.03 -9.13 11.98
CA ARG A 7 15.95 -8.99 10.52
C ARG A 7 16.32 -10.29 9.80
N GLN A 8 17.31 -11.04 10.32
CA GLN A 8 17.61 -12.37 9.80
C GLN A 8 16.40 -13.31 9.88
N LYS A 9 15.69 -13.32 11.01
CA LYS A 9 14.48 -14.10 11.22
C LYS A 9 13.38 -13.73 10.19
N VAL A 10 13.19 -12.42 9.93
CA VAL A 10 12.23 -11.96 8.92
C VAL A 10 12.60 -12.46 7.52
N LEU A 11 13.86 -12.34 7.12
CA LEU A 11 14.33 -12.81 5.81
C LEU A 11 14.16 -14.33 5.64
N LEU A 12 14.49 -15.11 6.66
CA LEU A 12 14.29 -16.57 6.66
C LEU A 12 12.81 -16.93 6.56
N ARG A 13 11.91 -16.20 7.23
CA ARG A 13 10.46 -16.40 7.10
C ARG A 13 9.97 -16.11 5.68
N ILE A 14 10.49 -15.07 5.03
CA ILE A 14 10.14 -14.76 3.65
C ILE A 14 10.48 -15.94 2.74
N GLU A 15 11.71 -16.46 2.84
CA GLU A 15 12.15 -17.61 2.05
C GLU A 15 11.31 -18.88 2.33
N GLU A 16 11.05 -19.16 3.60
CA GLU A 16 10.24 -20.29 4.03
C GLU A 16 8.79 -20.19 3.51
N TYR A 17 8.18 -19.00 3.64
CA TYR A 17 6.79 -18.80 3.25
C TYR A 17 6.62 -18.78 1.75
N GLU A 18 7.56 -18.23 0.99
CA GLU A 18 7.57 -18.35 -0.46
C GLU A 18 7.65 -19.83 -0.88
N LYS A 19 8.59 -20.59 -0.31
CA LYS A 19 8.76 -22.01 -0.61
C LYS A 19 7.52 -22.86 -0.30
N LYS A 20 6.76 -22.44 0.73
CA LYS A 20 5.50 -23.12 1.12
C LYS A 20 4.26 -22.56 0.43
N GLY A 21 4.37 -21.54 -0.41
CA GLY A 21 3.22 -20.85 -1.04
C GLY A 21 2.36 -20.04 -0.06
N LEU A 22 2.89 -19.67 1.10
CA LEU A 22 2.17 -18.97 2.18
C LEU A 22 2.27 -17.44 2.05
N PHE A 23 1.92 -16.91 0.87
CA PHE A 23 2.10 -15.50 0.51
C PHE A 23 1.26 -14.50 1.32
N ASP A 24 0.23 -14.94 2.00
CA ASP A 24 -0.67 -14.12 2.82
C ASP A 24 -0.26 -14.06 4.30
N ARG A 25 0.84 -14.71 4.67
CA ARG A 25 1.33 -14.73 6.04
C ARG A 25 2.20 -13.52 6.37
N ASP A 26 2.09 -13.06 7.61
CA ASP A 26 2.94 -12.02 8.13
C ASP A 26 4.32 -12.55 8.47
N VAL A 27 5.35 -11.84 8.01
CA VAL A 27 6.75 -12.18 8.27
C VAL A 27 7.33 -11.38 9.45
N GLU A 28 6.72 -10.27 9.79
CA GLU A 28 7.08 -9.42 10.93
C GLU A 28 6.34 -9.88 12.20
N ASP A 29 6.93 -9.64 13.37
CA ASP A 29 6.28 -9.87 14.65
C ASP A 29 5.50 -8.61 15.04
N ASP A 30 4.18 -8.64 14.87
CA ASP A 30 3.32 -7.52 15.27
C ASP A 30 3.07 -7.50 16.78
N PRO A 31 3.02 -6.33 17.40
CA PRO A 31 2.61 -6.22 18.80
C PRO A 31 1.14 -6.66 18.98
N PRO A 32 0.74 -7.07 20.19
CA PRO A 32 -0.66 -7.33 20.50
C PRO A 32 -1.56 -6.18 20.07
N THR A 33 -2.66 -6.48 19.41
CA THR A 33 -3.59 -5.50 18.87
C THR A 33 -4.71 -5.18 19.85
N ASP A 34 -4.83 -3.92 20.25
CA ASP A 34 -6.02 -3.44 20.93
C ASP A 34 -7.17 -3.31 19.91
N PRO A 35 -8.38 -3.81 20.22
CA PRO A 35 -9.48 -3.79 19.29
C PRO A 35 -9.96 -2.36 19.01
N LEU A 36 -10.24 -2.05 17.74
CA LEU A 36 -10.86 -0.80 17.36
C LEU A 36 -12.33 -0.77 17.77
N LEU A 37 -12.76 0.31 18.41
CA LEU A 37 -14.14 0.47 18.84
C LEU A 37 -14.94 1.29 17.81
N PRO A 38 -16.21 0.93 17.55
CA PRO A 38 -17.11 1.69 16.66
C PRO A 38 -17.26 3.15 17.12
N GLY A 39 -17.34 4.07 16.16
CA GLY A 39 -17.54 5.50 16.43
C GLY A 39 -16.30 6.26 16.91
N THR A 40 -15.16 5.59 17.09
CA THR A 40 -13.93 6.24 17.59
C THR A 40 -13.10 6.93 16.51
N VAL A 41 -13.27 6.54 15.23
CA VAL A 41 -12.50 7.09 14.09
C VAL A 41 -13.35 8.07 13.29
N ASP A 42 -12.84 9.28 13.10
CA ASP A 42 -13.39 10.25 12.15
C ASP A 42 -12.81 10.03 10.75
N TYR A 43 -13.19 8.92 10.10
CA TYR A 43 -12.67 8.48 8.81
C TYR A 43 -12.74 9.56 7.71
N THR A 44 -13.76 10.41 7.74
CA THR A 44 -14.00 11.43 6.70
C THR A 44 -13.56 12.83 7.10
N GLN A 45 -12.90 12.96 8.26
CA GLN A 45 -12.36 14.21 8.81
C GLN A 45 -13.42 15.32 8.88
N LYS A 46 -14.59 15.01 9.42
CA LYS A 46 -15.69 15.98 9.62
C LYS A 46 -15.35 17.00 10.69
N LYS A 47 -14.65 16.57 11.76
CA LYS A 47 -14.28 17.44 12.87
C LYS A 47 -13.09 18.33 12.49
N LEU A 48 -13.16 19.61 12.86
CA LEU A 48 -12.09 20.59 12.57
C LEU A 48 -10.74 20.14 13.16
N PHE A 49 -10.76 19.64 14.39
CA PHE A 49 -9.54 19.14 15.06
C PHE A 49 -8.89 18.00 14.26
N THR A 50 -9.69 17.03 13.80
CA THR A 50 -9.16 15.90 13.00
C THR A 50 -8.49 16.41 11.72
N ARG A 51 -9.08 17.43 11.05
CA ARG A 51 -8.48 18.03 9.85
C ARG A 51 -7.16 18.73 10.12
N ILE A 52 -7.09 19.50 11.22
CA ILE A 52 -5.86 20.18 11.64
C ILE A 52 -4.78 19.17 11.96
N ALA A 53 -5.10 18.15 12.78
CA ALA A 53 -4.17 17.11 13.15
C ALA A 53 -3.68 16.33 11.90
N ALA A 54 -4.57 16.00 10.96
CA ALA A 54 -4.22 15.31 9.73
C ALA A 54 -3.29 16.14 8.83
N ASN A 55 -3.53 17.43 8.69
CA ASN A 55 -2.66 18.31 7.90
C ASN A 55 -1.27 18.46 8.56
N PHE A 56 -1.23 18.55 9.88
CA PHE A 56 0.03 18.64 10.63
C PHE A 56 0.82 17.32 10.51
N ALA A 57 0.16 16.17 10.75
CA ALA A 57 0.77 14.83 10.64
C ALA A 57 1.30 14.56 9.23
N SER A 58 0.53 14.91 8.19
CA SER A 58 0.96 14.74 6.81
C SER A 58 2.23 15.53 6.49
N ARG A 59 2.28 16.81 6.87
CA ARG A 59 3.48 17.64 6.69
C ARG A 59 4.68 17.12 7.47
N LEU A 60 4.44 16.61 8.69
CA LEU A 60 5.50 16.06 9.52
C LEU A 60 6.05 14.76 8.91
N GLY A 61 5.17 13.87 8.44
CA GLY A 61 5.55 12.64 7.75
C GLY A 61 6.31 12.90 6.45
N GLU A 62 5.84 13.85 5.63
CA GLU A 62 6.53 14.27 4.40
C GLU A 62 7.94 14.80 4.70
N ARG A 63 8.08 15.68 5.71
CA ARG A 63 9.39 16.21 6.12
C ARG A 63 10.33 15.11 6.62
N HIS A 64 9.79 14.14 7.35
CA HIS A 64 10.57 12.99 7.82
C HIS A 64 11.10 12.18 6.64
N PHE A 65 10.22 11.82 5.70
CA PHE A 65 10.60 11.09 4.49
C PHE A 65 11.59 11.87 3.60
N GLU A 66 11.37 13.17 3.42
CA GLU A 66 12.33 14.01 2.69
C GLU A 66 13.69 14.12 3.39
N GLY A 67 13.71 14.05 4.72
CA GLY A 67 14.92 13.90 5.50
C GLY A 67 15.65 12.59 5.18
N MET A 68 14.93 11.48 5.09
CA MET A 68 15.47 10.17 4.72
C MET A 68 16.05 10.19 3.30
N LEU A 69 15.34 10.77 2.34
CA LEU A 69 15.84 10.92 0.96
C LEU A 69 17.16 11.73 0.92
N ARG A 70 17.23 12.86 1.66
CA ARG A 70 18.43 13.69 1.71
C ARG A 70 19.63 13.00 2.36
N ARG A 71 19.41 12.15 3.36
CA ARG A 71 20.49 11.36 4.00
C ARG A 71 20.89 10.13 3.17
N GLY A 72 20.03 9.74 2.20
CA GLY A 72 20.19 8.54 1.40
C GLY A 72 19.77 7.27 2.14
N ASP A 73 18.94 7.37 3.20
CA ASP A 73 18.34 6.21 3.89
C ASP A 73 17.31 5.50 3.00
N VAL A 74 16.73 6.25 2.07
CA VAL A 74 15.86 5.79 0.98
C VAL A 74 16.29 6.51 -0.29
N ILE A 75 16.29 5.83 -1.41
CA ILE A 75 16.67 6.41 -2.70
C ILE A 75 15.48 6.26 -3.66
N LEU A 76 14.84 7.37 -4.02
CA LEU A 76 13.84 7.41 -5.07
C LEU A 76 14.56 7.72 -6.39
N LYS A 77 14.81 6.67 -7.18
CA LYS A 77 15.60 6.74 -8.43
C LYS A 77 14.79 7.36 -9.57
N GLU A 78 13.56 6.90 -9.75
CA GLU A 78 12.74 7.29 -10.90
C GLU A 78 11.24 7.10 -10.60
N ILE A 79 10.41 7.90 -11.28
CA ILE A 79 8.95 7.74 -11.33
C ILE A 79 8.56 7.65 -12.80
N ARG A 80 7.95 6.54 -13.21
CA ARG A 80 7.51 6.24 -14.59
C ARG A 80 6.00 6.22 -14.69
N GLY A 81 5.45 6.49 -15.86
CA GLY A 81 4.02 6.38 -16.15
C GLY A 81 3.17 7.51 -15.55
N GLN A 82 3.75 8.70 -15.35
CA GLN A 82 3.03 9.85 -14.78
C GLN A 82 1.85 10.31 -15.65
N GLU A 83 1.86 10.01 -16.94
CA GLU A 83 0.75 10.23 -17.88
C GLU A 83 -0.53 9.53 -17.47
N ASN A 84 -0.43 8.35 -16.82
CA ASN A 84 -1.60 7.61 -16.34
C ASN A 84 -2.35 8.33 -15.20
N LEU A 85 -1.74 9.34 -14.58
CA LEU A 85 -2.41 10.16 -13.57
C LEU A 85 -3.52 11.04 -14.15
N ASP A 86 -3.46 11.34 -15.46
CA ASP A 86 -4.42 12.19 -16.12
C ASP A 86 -5.84 11.61 -16.05
N ASP A 87 -5.96 10.30 -16.14
CA ASP A 87 -7.22 9.56 -16.08
C ASP A 87 -7.91 9.63 -14.71
N VAL A 88 -7.16 9.92 -13.65
CA VAL A 88 -7.68 9.96 -12.27
C VAL A 88 -7.56 11.31 -11.59
N LYS A 89 -7.10 12.37 -12.29
CA LYS A 89 -6.88 13.70 -11.69
C LYS A 89 -8.07 14.25 -10.92
N THR A 90 -9.29 14.01 -11.41
CA THR A 90 -10.53 14.52 -10.81
C THR A 90 -11.41 13.43 -10.21
N LEU A 91 -11.05 12.17 -10.42
CA LEU A 91 -11.82 11.02 -9.96
C LEU A 91 -11.29 10.54 -8.62
N GLY A 92 -12.16 10.06 -7.74
CA GLY A 92 -11.75 9.20 -6.65
C GLY A 92 -11.23 7.89 -7.21
N ALA A 93 -10.10 7.40 -6.69
CA ALA A 93 -9.48 6.17 -7.17
C ALA A 93 -8.93 5.33 -6.03
N LEU A 94 -9.03 4.02 -6.17
CA LEU A 94 -8.28 3.09 -5.35
C LEU A 94 -6.86 3.02 -5.93
N VAL A 95 -5.86 3.26 -5.11
CA VAL A 95 -4.44 3.12 -5.47
C VAL A 95 -3.95 1.81 -4.87
N THR A 96 -3.41 0.93 -5.68
CA THR A 96 -2.79 -0.32 -5.21
C THR A 96 -1.27 -0.23 -5.31
N CYS A 97 -0.56 -0.84 -4.36
CA CYS A 97 0.90 -0.92 -4.38
C CYS A 97 1.36 -2.24 -3.75
N ASN A 98 2.50 -2.78 -4.20
CA ASN A 98 3.20 -3.86 -3.52
C ASN A 98 3.76 -3.35 -2.18
N HIS A 99 3.81 -4.23 -1.16
CA HIS A 99 4.16 -3.81 0.21
C HIS A 99 5.46 -4.47 0.67
N PHE A 100 6.54 -3.72 0.62
CA PHE A 100 7.89 -4.21 0.90
C PHE A 100 8.65 -3.41 1.97
N ASN A 101 8.14 -2.20 2.34
CA ASN A 101 8.81 -1.36 3.34
C ASN A 101 7.80 -0.44 4.03
N ALA A 102 8.07 -0.03 5.26
CA ALA A 102 7.23 0.87 6.03
C ALA A 102 7.09 2.28 5.39
N PHE A 103 8.01 2.65 4.50
CA PHE A 103 8.07 3.98 3.86
C PHE A 103 7.59 3.99 2.41
N ASP A 104 7.20 2.84 1.84
CA ASP A 104 6.72 2.74 0.46
C ASP A 104 5.50 3.64 0.19
N ASN A 105 4.62 3.81 1.17
CA ASN A 105 3.47 4.72 1.08
C ASN A 105 3.86 6.19 0.82
N TYR A 106 5.03 6.63 1.27
CA TYR A 106 5.53 7.98 0.99
C TYR A 106 6.08 8.10 -0.42
N ALA A 107 6.72 7.05 -0.95
CA ALA A 107 7.12 6.98 -2.36
C ALA A 107 5.89 7.04 -3.26
N VAL A 108 4.81 6.31 -2.94
CA VAL A 108 3.52 6.40 -3.62
C VAL A 108 2.95 7.82 -3.54
N ASN A 109 2.89 8.43 -2.35
CA ASN A 109 2.38 9.80 -2.18
C ASN A 109 3.14 10.81 -3.05
N LYS A 110 4.47 10.69 -3.11
CA LYS A 110 5.32 11.55 -3.92
C LYS A 110 5.08 11.32 -5.42
N ALA A 111 4.90 10.07 -5.84
CA ALA A 111 4.66 9.73 -7.24
C ALA A 111 3.31 10.27 -7.75
N ILE A 112 2.25 10.20 -6.95
CA ILE A 112 0.91 10.66 -7.35
C ILE A 112 0.61 12.11 -6.98
N ALA A 113 1.56 12.84 -6.38
CA ALA A 113 1.38 14.25 -5.99
C ALA A 113 0.78 15.13 -7.10
N PRO A 114 1.13 14.96 -8.40
CA PRO A 114 0.50 15.74 -9.48
C PRO A 114 -1.01 15.53 -9.60
N ALA A 115 -1.54 14.33 -9.25
CA ALA A 115 -2.97 14.06 -9.24
C ALA A 115 -3.68 14.58 -7.98
N LEU A 116 -2.95 14.84 -6.90
CA LEU A 116 -3.52 15.36 -5.64
C LEU A 116 -3.74 16.88 -5.68
N LYS A 117 -2.83 17.64 -6.31
CA LYS A 117 -2.90 19.11 -6.56
C LYS A 117 -3.44 19.92 -5.38
N SER A 118 -2.92 19.85 -4.20
CA SER A 118 -3.40 20.59 -3.01
C SER A 118 -4.91 20.47 -2.69
N LYS A 119 -5.73 19.90 -3.57
CA LYS A 119 -7.18 19.76 -3.41
C LYS A 119 -7.57 18.40 -2.84
N TYR A 120 -6.89 17.33 -3.29
CA TYR A 120 -7.19 15.96 -2.92
C TYR A 120 -6.13 15.39 -1.99
N LYS A 121 -6.46 14.35 -1.26
CA LYS A 121 -5.56 13.66 -0.32
C LYS A 121 -5.39 12.20 -0.72
N LEU A 122 -4.26 11.63 -0.31
CA LEU A 122 -4.07 10.19 -0.29
C LEU A 122 -4.42 9.67 1.10
N TYR A 123 -5.52 8.92 1.20
CA TYR A 123 -5.86 8.14 2.37
C TYR A 123 -5.20 6.77 2.29
N LYS A 124 -4.93 6.13 3.43
CA LYS A 124 -4.19 4.85 3.49
C LYS A 124 -4.96 3.87 4.34
N ILE A 125 -5.35 2.74 3.77
CA ILE A 125 -5.91 1.63 4.56
C ILE A 125 -4.77 1.00 5.34
N ILE A 126 -4.94 0.89 6.67
CA ILE A 126 -3.98 0.30 7.59
C ILE A 126 -4.66 -0.75 8.47
N ARG A 127 -3.89 -1.65 9.07
CA ARG A 127 -4.42 -2.57 10.10
C ARG A 127 -4.87 -1.79 11.34
N GLU A 128 -5.87 -2.30 12.04
CA GLU A 128 -6.33 -1.69 13.30
C GLU A 128 -5.21 -1.60 14.34
N GLY A 129 -4.32 -2.60 14.45
CA GLY A 129 -3.19 -2.58 15.37
C GLY A 129 -2.22 -1.42 15.14
N ASN A 130 -2.01 -1.01 13.89
CA ASN A 130 -1.19 0.15 13.59
C ASN A 130 -1.83 1.44 14.15
N TYR A 131 -3.15 1.51 14.16
CA TYR A 131 -3.88 2.67 14.68
C TYR A 131 -3.98 2.67 16.20
N THR A 132 -4.22 1.52 16.82
CA THR A 132 -4.55 1.39 18.24
C THR A 132 -3.34 1.17 19.14
N SER A 133 -2.36 0.37 18.69
CA SER A 133 -1.32 -0.19 19.58
C SER A 133 0.04 0.50 19.49
N PHE A 134 0.27 1.32 18.45
CA PHE A 134 1.54 2.04 18.32
C PHE A 134 1.56 3.33 19.15
N GLY A 135 2.65 3.54 19.90
CA GLY A 135 2.94 4.77 20.66
C GLY A 135 3.87 5.74 19.93
N GLY A 136 4.19 6.85 20.58
CA GLY A 136 5.19 7.81 20.15
C GLY A 136 4.93 8.45 18.77
N PHE A 137 6.00 8.79 18.08
CA PHE A 137 5.97 9.48 16.79
C PHE A 137 5.22 8.70 15.70
N TYR A 138 5.52 7.42 15.53
CA TYR A 138 4.85 6.58 14.52
C TYR A 138 3.37 6.36 14.85
N GLY A 139 3.02 6.14 16.12
CA GLY A 139 1.64 6.06 16.53
C GLY A 139 0.85 7.35 16.26
N PHE A 140 1.48 8.53 16.41
CA PHE A 140 0.88 9.80 16.01
C PHE A 140 0.62 9.85 14.50
N LEU A 141 1.58 9.42 13.68
CA LEU A 141 1.41 9.35 12.23
C LEU A 141 0.32 8.35 11.83
N PHE A 142 0.31 7.15 12.43
CA PHE A 142 -0.71 6.13 12.16
C PHE A 142 -2.13 6.60 12.52
N ARG A 143 -2.29 7.45 13.52
CA ARG A 143 -3.63 7.99 13.89
C ARG A 143 -4.07 9.20 13.06
N HIS A 144 -3.14 9.95 12.50
CA HIS A 144 -3.50 11.26 11.92
C HIS A 144 -3.08 11.45 10.46
N CYS A 145 -2.22 10.62 9.88
CA CYS A 145 -1.71 10.82 8.51
C CYS A 145 -2.67 10.30 7.42
N ASN A 146 -3.94 10.72 7.46
CA ASN A 146 -5.01 10.29 6.54
C ASN A 146 -5.17 8.77 6.50
N THR A 147 -5.17 8.13 7.65
CA THR A 147 -5.26 6.68 7.77
C THR A 147 -6.69 6.21 7.96
N LEU A 148 -6.96 5.03 7.42
CA LEU A 148 -8.27 4.37 7.46
C LEU A 148 -8.06 2.98 8.08
N PRO A 149 -8.16 2.82 9.42
CA PRO A 149 -7.96 1.53 10.05
C PRO A 149 -9.03 0.53 9.64
N LEU A 150 -8.59 -0.63 9.18
CA LEU A 150 -9.41 -1.78 8.82
C LEU A 150 -9.44 -2.74 10.02
N SER A 151 -10.63 -3.00 10.53
CA SER A 151 -10.87 -3.90 11.66
C SER A 151 -11.70 -5.11 11.24
N SER A 152 -11.51 -6.21 11.95
CA SER A 152 -12.37 -7.40 11.85
C SER A 152 -13.76 -7.18 12.50
N ASN A 153 -13.93 -6.12 13.30
CA ASN A 153 -15.24 -5.75 13.87
C ASN A 153 -16.19 -5.28 12.77
N LEU A 154 -17.32 -5.95 12.59
CA LEU A 154 -18.28 -5.69 11.53
C LEU A 154 -18.86 -4.26 11.55
N SER A 155 -19.01 -3.65 12.73
CA SER A 155 -19.50 -2.27 12.85
C SER A 155 -18.46 -1.29 12.37
N CYS A 156 -17.20 -1.44 12.78
CA CYS A 156 -16.07 -0.63 12.26
C CYS A 156 -15.88 -0.81 10.75
N LEU A 157 -16.02 -2.04 10.25
CA LEU A 157 -15.93 -2.31 8.81
C LEU A 157 -17.06 -1.60 8.03
N ARG A 158 -18.29 -1.57 8.55
CA ARG A 158 -19.40 -0.82 7.92
C ARG A 158 -19.11 0.68 7.89
N GLU A 159 -18.59 1.25 8.99
CA GLU A 159 -18.18 2.66 9.05
C GLU A 159 -17.09 2.98 8.03
N LEU A 160 -16.06 2.12 7.94
CA LEU A 160 -14.99 2.25 6.96
C LEU A 160 -15.54 2.21 5.52
N MET A 161 -16.40 1.24 5.21
CA MET A 161 -16.99 1.12 3.86
C MET A 161 -17.83 2.34 3.49
N ALA A 162 -18.60 2.88 4.42
CA ALA A 162 -19.36 4.11 4.19
C ALA A 162 -18.41 5.32 3.98
N ALA A 163 -17.34 5.40 4.75
CA ALA A 163 -16.35 6.45 4.60
C ALA A 163 -15.61 6.37 3.25
N ILE A 164 -15.21 5.18 2.81
CA ILE A 164 -14.58 4.97 1.49
C ILE A 164 -15.49 5.51 0.38
N SER A 165 -16.79 5.21 0.42
CA SER A 165 -17.75 5.72 -0.58
C SER A 165 -17.79 7.25 -0.60
N VAL A 166 -17.79 7.89 0.57
CA VAL A 166 -17.75 9.36 0.69
C VAL A 166 -16.44 9.93 0.16
N LEU A 167 -15.32 9.32 0.50
CA LEU A 167 -13.98 9.81 0.09
C LEU A 167 -13.77 9.67 -1.42
N LEU A 168 -14.10 8.52 -2.00
CA LEU A 168 -14.05 8.32 -3.45
C LEU A 168 -14.98 9.29 -4.18
N GLY A 169 -16.18 9.52 -3.66
CA GLY A 169 -17.13 10.51 -4.22
C GLY A 169 -16.62 11.96 -4.16
N ARG A 170 -15.69 12.27 -3.28
CA ARG A 170 -15.01 13.59 -3.19
C ARG A 170 -13.82 13.72 -4.14
N GLY A 171 -13.42 12.67 -4.83
CA GLY A 171 -12.23 12.64 -5.68
C GLY A 171 -10.93 12.26 -4.95
N GLU A 172 -11.03 11.83 -3.68
CA GLU A 172 -9.85 11.42 -2.89
C GLU A 172 -9.26 10.12 -3.42
N LYS A 173 -7.96 9.90 -3.15
CA LYS A 173 -7.26 8.66 -3.49
C LYS A 173 -7.13 7.80 -2.23
N ILE A 174 -7.29 6.48 -2.37
CA ILE A 174 -7.22 5.56 -1.24
C ILE A 174 -6.21 4.47 -1.57
N LEU A 175 -5.07 4.49 -0.86
CA LEU A 175 -4.02 3.48 -0.97
C LEU A 175 -4.42 2.23 -0.20
N ILE A 176 -4.28 1.10 -0.84
CA ILE A 176 -4.40 -0.23 -0.25
C ILE A 176 -3.28 -1.13 -0.76
N TYR A 177 -2.81 -2.03 0.11
CA TYR A 177 -1.87 -3.08 -0.24
C TYR A 177 -2.63 -4.40 -0.42
N PRO A 178 -2.94 -4.80 -1.66
CA PRO A 178 -3.76 -5.99 -1.89
C PRO A 178 -3.04 -7.31 -1.56
N GLU A 179 -1.74 -7.27 -1.36
CA GLU A 179 -0.92 -8.37 -0.83
C GLU A 179 -1.10 -8.61 0.68
N GLN A 180 -1.71 -7.64 1.39
CA GLN A 180 -1.96 -7.58 2.83
C GLN A 180 -0.69 -7.35 3.68
N GLY A 181 0.09 -8.39 3.98
CA GLY A 181 1.29 -8.27 4.80
C GLY A 181 2.45 -7.56 4.10
N MET A 182 3.33 -6.92 4.88
CA MET A 182 4.59 -6.36 4.37
C MET A 182 5.67 -7.44 4.37
N TRP A 183 6.33 -7.65 3.21
CA TRP A 183 7.47 -8.54 3.09
C TRP A 183 8.73 -7.72 2.78
N TYR A 184 9.60 -7.57 3.75
CA TYR A 184 10.73 -6.66 3.72
C TYR A 184 11.63 -6.86 2.49
N ASN A 185 11.72 -5.80 1.66
CA ASN A 185 12.49 -5.75 0.42
C ASN A 185 12.20 -6.88 -0.59
N TYR A 186 11.03 -7.52 -0.48
CA TYR A 186 10.62 -8.57 -1.42
C TYR A 186 10.25 -7.96 -2.77
N ARG A 187 10.81 -8.50 -3.84
CA ARG A 187 10.76 -7.89 -5.18
C ARG A 187 9.67 -8.43 -6.08
N LYS A 188 9.26 -9.69 -5.86
CA LYS A 188 8.26 -10.34 -6.70
C LYS A 188 6.85 -9.85 -6.34
N PRO A 189 5.95 -9.62 -7.31
CA PRO A 189 4.55 -9.42 -6.98
C PRO A 189 4.00 -10.66 -6.28
N ARG A 190 3.28 -10.51 -5.19
CA ARG A 190 2.61 -11.62 -4.50
C ARG A 190 1.15 -11.72 -4.94
N PRO A 191 0.49 -12.87 -4.77
CA PRO A 191 -0.94 -13.03 -5.02
C PRO A 191 -1.77 -11.97 -4.28
N LEU A 192 -2.79 -11.46 -4.95
CA LEU A 192 -3.62 -10.36 -4.46
C LEU A 192 -4.92 -10.85 -3.85
N LYS A 193 -5.42 -10.15 -2.83
CA LYS A 193 -6.74 -10.40 -2.26
C LYS A 193 -7.83 -9.63 -3.01
N VAL A 194 -8.78 -10.35 -3.61
CA VAL A 194 -9.93 -9.78 -4.34
C VAL A 194 -10.73 -8.78 -3.49
N GLY A 195 -10.78 -9.00 -2.16
CA GLY A 195 -11.46 -8.11 -1.22
C GLY A 195 -11.00 -6.65 -1.29
N ALA A 196 -9.74 -6.39 -1.62
CA ALA A 196 -9.22 -5.05 -1.82
C ALA A 196 -9.92 -4.31 -2.97
N PHE A 197 -10.17 -5.00 -4.09
CA PHE A 197 -10.78 -4.44 -5.29
C PHE A 197 -12.29 -4.24 -5.15
N ARG A 198 -12.92 -4.90 -4.16
CA ARG A 198 -14.34 -4.72 -3.87
C ARG A 198 -14.68 -3.28 -3.47
N PHE A 199 -13.75 -2.55 -2.86
CA PHE A 199 -13.92 -1.13 -2.55
C PHE A 199 -14.09 -0.29 -3.81
N ALA A 200 -13.27 -0.54 -4.83
CA ALA A 200 -13.37 0.13 -6.13
C ALA A 200 -14.66 -0.26 -6.88
N ALA A 201 -14.87 -1.57 -7.05
CA ALA A 201 -16.03 -2.09 -7.79
C ALA A 201 -17.37 -1.63 -7.21
N LYS A 202 -17.52 -1.65 -5.87
CA LYS A 202 -18.75 -1.19 -5.19
C LYS A 202 -19.05 0.29 -5.42
N ASN A 203 -18.03 1.12 -5.60
CA ASN A 203 -18.15 2.55 -5.77
C ASN A 203 -18.03 3.00 -7.23
N ASN A 204 -18.00 2.07 -8.17
CA ASN A 204 -17.71 2.33 -9.58
C ASN A 204 -16.49 3.25 -9.78
N ALA A 205 -15.49 3.05 -8.95
CA ALA A 205 -14.25 3.83 -8.94
C ALA A 205 -13.13 3.09 -9.67
N PRO A 206 -12.24 3.80 -10.39
CA PRO A 206 -11.08 3.18 -11.02
C PRO A 206 -10.05 2.71 -10.00
N VAL A 207 -9.21 1.76 -10.41
CA VAL A 207 -8.00 1.37 -9.71
C VAL A 207 -6.81 1.96 -10.46
N LEU A 208 -5.91 2.61 -9.73
CA LEU A 208 -4.60 3.07 -10.20
C LEU A 208 -3.54 2.10 -9.66
N PRO A 209 -3.07 1.14 -10.47
CA PRO A 209 -2.03 0.23 -10.02
C PRO A 209 -0.67 0.92 -9.97
N ILE A 210 0.05 0.74 -8.88
CA ILE A 210 1.45 1.14 -8.74
C ILE A 210 2.26 -0.10 -8.40
N PHE A 211 3.41 -0.26 -9.04
CA PHE A 211 4.38 -1.27 -8.68
C PHE A 211 5.74 -0.60 -8.45
N ILE A 212 6.40 -0.90 -7.32
CA ILE A 212 7.72 -0.35 -7.01
C ILE A 212 8.74 -1.47 -7.16
N THR A 213 9.69 -1.25 -8.05
CA THR A 213 10.85 -2.13 -8.25
C THR A 213 12.03 -1.63 -7.43
N LEU A 214 12.88 -2.57 -7.02
CA LEU A 214 13.97 -2.35 -6.06
C LEU A 214 15.31 -2.76 -6.67
N GLU A 215 16.32 -1.92 -6.50
CA GLU A 215 17.70 -2.22 -6.86
C GLU A 215 18.61 -2.04 -5.64
N ASN A 216 19.55 -2.96 -5.44
CA ASN A 216 20.56 -2.79 -4.40
C ASN A 216 21.50 -1.64 -4.77
N THR A 217 21.86 -0.84 -3.78
CA THR A 217 22.93 0.14 -3.93
C THR A 217 24.19 -0.34 -3.22
N ASP A 218 25.30 0.36 -3.43
CA ASP A 218 26.57 0.08 -2.74
C ASP A 218 26.57 0.55 -1.27
N LYS A 219 25.52 1.29 -0.86
CA LYS A 219 25.38 1.77 0.51
C LYS A 219 24.64 0.75 1.36
N LEU A 220 25.11 0.57 2.58
CA LEU A 220 24.45 -0.27 3.57
C LEU A 220 23.65 0.58 4.55
N ASP A 221 22.52 0.04 5.01
CA ASP A 221 21.73 0.59 6.09
C ASP A 221 22.34 0.30 7.48
N GLY A 222 21.65 0.72 8.54
CA GLY A 222 22.10 0.48 9.92
C GLY A 222 22.14 -1.01 10.34
N GLU A 223 21.52 -1.89 9.55
CA GLU A 223 21.48 -3.34 9.76
C GLU A 223 22.45 -4.10 8.84
N GLY A 224 23.26 -3.41 8.04
CA GLY A 224 24.22 -4.01 7.12
C GLY A 224 23.62 -4.56 5.83
N LEU A 225 22.39 -4.19 5.51
CA LEU A 225 21.73 -4.57 4.24
C LEU A 225 21.85 -3.45 3.20
N PRO A 226 21.90 -3.78 1.89
CA PRO A 226 21.93 -2.77 0.86
C PRO A 226 20.69 -1.86 0.91
N ILE A 227 20.91 -0.54 0.96
CA ILE A 227 19.83 0.44 0.79
C ILE A 227 19.26 0.24 -0.59
N GLN A 228 17.92 0.21 -0.69
CA GLN A 228 17.24 -0.01 -1.95
C GLN A 228 16.99 1.31 -2.68
N ALA A 229 17.27 1.32 -3.98
CA ALA A 229 16.82 2.37 -4.88
C ALA A 229 15.45 1.98 -5.47
N TYR A 230 14.46 2.86 -5.33
CA TYR A 230 13.09 2.64 -5.76
C TYR A 230 12.86 3.25 -7.14
N THR A 231 12.33 2.46 -8.08
CA THR A 231 11.66 2.97 -9.27
C THR A 231 10.16 2.75 -9.11
N VAL A 232 9.39 3.83 -9.09
CA VAL A 232 7.93 3.79 -8.95
C VAL A 232 7.31 3.74 -10.34
N HIS A 233 6.56 2.69 -10.65
CA HIS A 233 5.83 2.53 -11.91
C HIS A 233 4.34 2.81 -11.67
N ILE A 234 3.83 3.88 -12.24
CA ILE A 234 2.40 4.20 -12.28
C ILE A 234 1.86 3.56 -13.54
N LEU A 235 0.97 2.58 -13.37
CA LEU A 235 0.51 1.72 -14.46
C LEU A 235 -0.83 2.20 -15.03
N PRO A 236 -1.25 1.69 -16.20
CA PRO A 236 -2.53 2.04 -16.80
C PRO A 236 -3.69 1.85 -15.84
N VAL A 237 -4.61 2.81 -15.83
CA VAL A 237 -5.78 2.82 -14.94
C VAL A 237 -6.75 1.71 -15.34
N ILE A 238 -7.25 0.97 -14.36
CA ILE A 238 -8.25 -0.07 -14.53
C ILE A 238 -9.62 0.49 -14.17
N PHE A 239 -10.50 0.59 -15.14
CA PHE A 239 -11.89 1.03 -14.92
C PHE A 239 -12.80 -0.18 -14.69
N PRO A 240 -13.80 -0.05 -13.79
CA PRO A 240 -14.80 -1.10 -13.64
C PRO A 240 -15.66 -1.22 -14.90
N ASP A 241 -15.99 -2.46 -15.27
CA ASP A 241 -16.93 -2.74 -16.35
C ASP A 241 -18.38 -2.58 -15.83
N LYS A 242 -19.13 -1.66 -16.42
CA LYS A 242 -20.50 -1.37 -16.00
C LYS A 242 -21.50 -2.50 -16.29
N SER A 243 -21.13 -3.46 -17.12
CA SER A 243 -21.96 -4.63 -17.44
C SER A 243 -21.85 -5.73 -16.38
N LEU A 244 -20.79 -5.68 -15.54
CA LEU A 244 -20.51 -6.71 -14.54
C LEU A 244 -21.02 -6.31 -13.15
N GLY A 245 -21.38 -7.32 -12.37
CA GLY A 245 -21.70 -7.16 -10.96
C GLY A 245 -20.45 -6.83 -10.11
N VAL A 246 -20.65 -6.36 -8.87
CA VAL A 246 -19.56 -5.98 -7.96
C VAL A 246 -18.57 -7.10 -7.76
N ARG A 247 -19.03 -8.35 -7.58
CA ARG A 247 -18.16 -9.51 -7.35
C ARG A 247 -17.28 -9.79 -8.57
N GLU A 248 -17.87 -9.84 -9.74
CA GLU A 248 -17.17 -10.11 -11.00
C GLU A 248 -16.17 -9.00 -11.31
N ASN A 249 -16.58 -7.74 -11.21
CA ASN A 249 -15.66 -6.60 -11.35
C ASN A 249 -14.47 -6.70 -10.41
N SER A 250 -14.69 -7.05 -9.14
CA SER A 250 -13.60 -7.19 -8.17
C SER A 250 -12.56 -8.22 -8.62
N ILE A 251 -13.02 -9.35 -9.18
CA ILE A 251 -12.14 -10.43 -9.68
C ILE A 251 -11.39 -9.96 -10.94
N VAL A 252 -12.11 -9.35 -11.90
CA VAL A 252 -11.50 -8.87 -13.15
C VAL A 252 -10.44 -7.79 -12.87
N MET A 253 -10.78 -6.79 -12.06
CA MET A 253 -9.85 -5.71 -11.70
C MET A 253 -8.62 -6.25 -10.92
N CYS A 254 -8.82 -7.24 -10.04
CA CYS A 254 -7.72 -7.92 -9.33
C CYS A 254 -6.76 -8.58 -10.30
N ARG A 255 -7.29 -9.37 -11.26
CA ARG A 255 -6.50 -10.09 -12.25
C ARG A 255 -5.73 -9.11 -13.16
N GLN A 256 -6.39 -8.08 -13.68
CA GLN A 256 -5.73 -7.06 -14.50
C GLN A 256 -4.62 -6.34 -13.74
N ASN A 257 -4.85 -6.02 -12.45
CA ASN A 257 -3.82 -5.41 -11.62
C ASN A 257 -2.60 -6.32 -11.44
N TYR A 258 -2.84 -7.61 -11.17
CA TYR A 258 -1.76 -8.58 -11.02
C TYR A 258 -0.97 -8.75 -12.31
N GLU A 259 -1.65 -8.88 -13.46
CA GLU A 259 -1.02 -9.01 -14.78
C GLU A 259 -0.11 -7.80 -15.10
N LEU A 260 -0.58 -6.58 -14.79
CA LEU A 260 0.23 -5.36 -14.94
C LEU A 260 1.48 -5.39 -14.05
N TRP A 261 1.35 -5.86 -12.80
CA TRP A 261 2.49 -5.96 -11.89
C TRP A 261 3.49 -7.01 -12.34
N VAL A 262 3.03 -8.18 -12.78
CA VAL A 262 3.89 -9.25 -13.32
C VAL A 262 4.64 -8.74 -14.54
N LYS A 263 3.94 -8.13 -15.49
CA LYS A 263 4.55 -7.55 -16.69
C LYS A 263 5.65 -6.55 -16.32
N THR A 264 5.36 -5.62 -15.39
CA THR A 264 6.33 -4.62 -14.94
C THR A 264 7.54 -5.26 -14.27
N TYR A 265 7.33 -6.29 -13.45
CA TYR A 265 8.39 -7.04 -12.82
C TYR A 265 9.29 -7.72 -13.87
N GLU A 266 8.69 -8.44 -14.82
CA GLU A 266 9.41 -9.18 -15.86
C GLU A 266 10.22 -8.24 -16.77
N GLU A 267 9.62 -7.11 -17.18
CA GLU A 267 10.29 -6.11 -18.01
C GLU A 267 11.44 -5.41 -17.27
N PHE A 268 11.26 -5.10 -15.99
CA PHE A 268 12.28 -4.39 -15.22
C PHE A 268 13.47 -5.28 -14.85
N TYR A 269 13.21 -6.52 -14.43
CA TYR A 269 14.26 -7.47 -14.01
C TYR A 269 14.75 -8.37 -15.15
N GLU A 270 14.21 -8.23 -16.36
CA GLU A 270 14.55 -9.00 -17.58
C GLU A 270 14.48 -10.52 -17.34
N LYS A 271 13.50 -10.97 -16.55
CA LYS A 271 13.28 -12.38 -16.23
C LYS A 271 11.83 -12.69 -15.98
N LYS A 272 11.42 -13.95 -16.24
CA LYS A 272 10.08 -14.43 -15.90
C LYS A 272 9.85 -14.45 -14.39
N LEU A 273 8.59 -14.22 -13.99
CA LEU A 273 8.18 -14.38 -12.60
C LEU A 273 8.15 -15.87 -12.26
N GLU A 274 9.00 -16.28 -11.36
CA GLU A 274 9.07 -17.61 -10.81
C GLU A 274 9.13 -17.55 -9.29
N TYR A 275 8.31 -18.35 -8.62
CA TYR A 275 8.37 -18.52 -7.18
C TYR A 275 9.16 -19.80 -6.86
N THR A 276 9.71 -19.85 -5.65
CA THR A 276 10.43 -21.05 -5.16
C THR A 276 9.48 -22.18 -4.73
N THR A 277 8.19 -21.89 -4.60
CA THR A 277 7.18 -22.90 -4.26
C THR A 277 6.90 -23.83 -5.45
N GLU A 278 6.66 -25.11 -5.14
CA GLU A 278 6.16 -26.10 -6.10
C GLU A 278 4.62 -26.09 -6.20
N CYS A 279 3.95 -25.35 -5.32
CA CYS A 279 2.49 -25.22 -5.35
C CYS A 279 2.06 -24.29 -6.48
N GLU A 280 0.92 -24.58 -7.09
CA GLU A 280 0.27 -23.64 -8.02
C GLU A 280 -0.10 -22.36 -7.29
N VAL A 281 0.28 -21.21 -7.85
CA VAL A 281 0.02 -19.90 -7.26
C VAL A 281 -1.13 -19.23 -7.98
N GLU A 282 -2.28 -19.12 -7.31
CA GLU A 282 -3.41 -18.37 -7.82
C GLU A 282 -3.16 -16.87 -7.71
N PRO A 283 -3.20 -16.10 -8.82
CA PRO A 283 -2.96 -14.66 -8.84
C PRO A 283 -3.86 -13.84 -7.90
N CYS A 284 -5.12 -14.28 -7.75
CA CYS A 284 -6.15 -13.58 -7.00
C CYS A 284 -6.92 -14.56 -6.12
N SER A 285 -6.87 -14.38 -4.81
CA SER A 285 -7.61 -15.20 -3.83
C SER A 285 -8.76 -14.42 -3.19
N ILE A 286 -9.86 -15.12 -2.86
CA ILE A 286 -11.05 -14.54 -2.21
C ILE A 286 -10.81 -14.29 -0.72
#